data_65a4dcbac3fa119039f4461be4e8337e
#
_entry.id   65a4dcbac3fa119039f4461be4e8337e
#
_cell.length_a   1.000
_cell.length_b   1.000
_cell.length_c   1.000
_cell.angle_alpha   90.00
_cell.angle_beta   90.00
_cell.angle_gamma   90.00
#
_symmetry.space_group_name_H-M   'P 1'
#
loop_
_entity.id
_entity.type
_entity.pdbx_description
1 polymer ?
#
loop_
_entity_poly.entity_id
_entity_poly.type
_entity_poly.pdbx_seq_one_letter_code
_entity_poly.pdbx_strand_id
1 'polypeptide(L)'
;MSTVRGRLPHLTPQRTWQLVILAALIVWAYASTLYHLIGQWYRDSNFSYGFFIPLFSAYVIWEERRRLARLIPRPAWSGLAVLITGLGLLILGQMGAELFVSRSSLLIVLAGIIVLFYGWNLFRAVLFPLAFLQLMVPIPVIIFNQIAFPLQLLASKVSADILPIFGVPVLREGNVINLPSMSLQVAEACSGLRSLMALVALSIIYGYLLERRIWARCVLAIASVPIAVAANCVRIIGTGLLVQYWNPDKAEGYFHASWGWIIFVVALGMLGAVHWLLGLSVHDRRRTP
;
A
#
# COMPACT_ATOMS: atom_id res chain seq x y z
N MET A 1 12.93 32.34 -36.51
CA MET A 1 12.64 31.15 -35.70
C MET A 1 13.66 31.05 -34.58
N SER A 2 13.41 31.68 -33.44
CA SER A 2 14.30 31.70 -32.28
C SER A 2 13.91 30.53 -31.36
N THR A 3 14.79 29.56 -31.28
CA THR A 3 14.69 28.40 -30.36
C THR A 3 14.79 28.90 -28.93
N VAL A 4 13.66 29.03 -28.26
CA VAL A 4 13.60 29.19 -26.80
C VAL A 4 13.99 27.85 -26.16
N ARG A 5 15.31 27.65 -25.99
CA ARG A 5 15.84 26.63 -25.08
C ARG A 5 15.40 27.03 -23.67
N GLY A 6 14.41 26.37 -23.13
CA GLY A 6 14.01 26.48 -21.71
C GLY A 6 15.21 26.10 -20.83
N ARG A 7 15.96 27.10 -20.37
CA ARG A 7 16.94 26.93 -19.30
C ARG A 7 16.17 26.53 -18.04
N LEU A 8 16.47 25.36 -17.50
CA LEU A 8 16.11 25.02 -16.12
C LEU A 8 16.55 26.23 -15.25
N PRO A 9 15.74 26.73 -14.33
CA PRO A 9 16.15 27.79 -13.43
C PRO A 9 17.40 27.30 -12.69
N HIS A 10 18.54 27.90 -12.98
CA HIS A 10 19.78 27.63 -12.26
C HIS A 10 19.49 27.98 -10.80
N LEU A 11 19.46 26.96 -9.93
CA LEU A 11 19.37 27.15 -8.51
C LEU A 11 20.57 28.00 -8.11
N THR A 12 20.33 29.22 -7.61
CA THR A 12 21.41 30.04 -7.07
C THR A 12 22.08 29.26 -5.93
N PRO A 13 23.40 29.36 -5.75
CA PRO A 13 24.10 28.64 -4.67
C PRO A 13 23.43 28.79 -3.30
N GLN A 14 22.87 29.98 -3.00
CA GLN A 14 22.11 30.24 -1.78
C GLN A 14 20.86 29.38 -1.64
N ARG A 15 20.08 29.18 -2.71
CA ARG A 15 18.88 28.31 -2.67
C ARG A 15 19.24 26.85 -2.49
N THR A 16 20.38 26.42 -3.05
CA THR A 16 20.86 25.05 -2.88
C THR A 16 21.22 24.78 -1.42
N TRP A 17 21.94 25.69 -0.75
CA TRP A 17 22.29 25.56 0.67
C TRP A 17 21.05 25.57 1.56
N GLN A 18 20.07 26.43 1.27
CA GLN A 18 18.80 26.45 2.02
C GLN A 18 18.06 25.12 1.94
N LEU A 19 18.00 24.52 0.75
CA LEU A 19 17.36 23.20 0.55
C LEU A 19 18.12 22.08 1.27
N VAL A 20 19.47 22.13 1.26
CA VAL A 20 20.31 21.15 1.97
C VAL A 20 20.11 21.26 3.48
N ILE A 21 20.12 22.47 4.03
CA ILE A 21 19.88 22.70 5.46
C ILE A 21 18.48 22.21 5.85
N LEU A 22 17.46 22.54 5.05
CA LEU A 22 16.09 22.13 5.30
C LEU A 22 15.95 20.60 5.27
N ALA A 23 16.57 19.95 4.28
CA ALA A 23 16.57 18.49 4.19
C ALA A 23 17.29 17.86 5.40
N ALA A 24 18.44 18.42 5.82
CA ALA A 24 19.16 17.96 6.99
C ALA A 24 18.34 18.11 8.29
N LEU A 25 17.63 19.22 8.45
CA LEU A 25 16.76 19.46 9.60
C LEU A 25 15.57 18.47 9.62
N ILE A 26 14.97 18.19 8.47
CA ILE A 26 13.88 17.20 8.37
C ILE A 26 14.41 15.80 8.73
N VAL A 27 15.55 15.41 8.15
CA VAL A 27 16.16 14.10 8.45
C VAL A 27 16.49 14.00 9.93
N TRP A 28 17.02 15.05 10.54
CA TRP A 28 17.32 15.08 11.97
C TRP A 28 16.06 14.99 12.83
N ALA A 29 15.02 15.77 12.52
CA ALA A 29 13.75 15.78 13.27
C ALA A 29 13.01 14.44 13.18
N TYR A 30 13.11 13.74 12.04
CA TYR A 30 12.46 12.47 11.79
C TYR A 30 13.38 11.25 11.91
N ALA A 31 14.65 11.43 12.31
CA ALA A 31 15.65 10.34 12.34
C ALA A 31 15.17 9.13 13.16
N SER A 32 14.68 9.35 14.38
CA SER A 32 14.15 8.30 15.24
C SER A 32 12.89 7.63 14.60
N THR A 33 11.96 8.44 14.11
CA THR A 33 10.71 7.96 13.47
C THR A 33 11.01 7.10 12.23
N LEU A 34 11.94 7.53 11.38
CA LEU A 34 12.38 6.80 10.19
C LEU A 34 13.15 5.53 10.55
N TYR A 35 14.03 5.57 11.54
CA TYR A 35 14.75 4.39 12.02
C TYR A 35 13.79 3.30 12.50
N HIS A 36 12.80 3.65 13.32
CA HIS A 36 11.79 2.71 13.78
C HIS A 36 10.88 2.21 12.64
N LEU A 37 10.53 3.08 11.69
CA LEU A 37 9.71 2.70 10.53
C LEU A 37 10.45 1.68 9.64
N ILE A 38 11.68 1.97 9.26
CA ILE A 38 12.52 1.07 8.45
C ILE A 38 12.79 -0.23 9.21
N GLY A 39 13.07 -0.14 10.51
CA GLY A 39 13.25 -1.30 11.38
C GLY A 39 12.02 -2.20 11.42
N GLN A 40 10.80 -1.62 11.39
CA GLN A 40 9.56 -2.37 11.34
C GLN A 40 9.38 -3.07 9.98
N TRP A 41 9.68 -2.41 8.85
CA TRP A 41 9.63 -3.05 7.53
C TRP A 41 10.60 -4.24 7.41
N TYR A 42 11.74 -4.17 8.10
CA TYR A 42 12.75 -5.23 8.09
C TYR A 42 12.38 -6.40 8.99
N ARG A 43 11.89 -6.12 10.21
CA ARG A 43 11.64 -7.14 11.25
C ARG A 43 10.27 -7.80 11.11
N ASP A 44 9.26 -7.03 10.68
CA ASP A 44 7.89 -7.53 10.52
C ASP A 44 7.59 -7.71 9.03
N SER A 45 7.55 -8.98 8.64
CA SER A 45 7.24 -9.35 7.27
C SER A 45 5.87 -8.87 6.77
N ASN A 46 4.93 -8.53 7.68
CA ASN A 46 3.63 -7.97 7.28
C ASN A 46 3.73 -6.58 6.67
N PHE A 47 4.81 -5.85 6.97
CA PHE A 47 5.04 -4.50 6.48
C PHE A 47 6.21 -4.39 5.48
N SER A 48 6.78 -5.50 5.05
CA SER A 48 7.94 -5.52 4.12
C SER A 48 7.66 -4.84 2.77
N TYR A 49 6.39 -4.77 2.33
CA TYR A 49 5.98 -4.00 1.14
C TYR A 49 6.27 -2.50 1.28
N GLY A 50 6.44 -1.99 2.50
CA GLY A 50 6.78 -0.60 2.79
C GLY A 50 8.04 -0.10 2.08
N PHE A 51 9.01 -0.97 1.79
CA PHE A 51 10.20 -0.61 1.02
C PHE A 51 9.87 -0.20 -0.44
N PHE A 52 8.86 -0.81 -1.05
CA PHE A 52 8.51 -0.54 -2.44
C PHE A 52 7.72 0.77 -2.62
N ILE A 53 7.04 1.24 -1.57
CA ILE A 53 6.20 2.42 -1.64
C ILE A 53 7.00 3.70 -1.93
N PRO A 54 8.10 4.02 -1.20
CA PRO A 54 8.93 5.19 -1.50
C PRO A 54 9.60 5.09 -2.87
N LEU A 55 10.04 3.88 -3.27
CA LEU A 55 10.67 3.66 -4.57
C LEU A 55 9.70 3.97 -5.71
N PHE A 56 8.47 3.48 -5.62
CA PHE A 56 7.46 3.76 -6.64
C PHE A 56 7.05 5.25 -6.64
N SER A 57 6.89 5.87 -5.47
CA SER A 57 6.61 7.31 -5.40
C SER A 57 7.72 8.14 -6.05
N ALA A 58 8.98 7.79 -5.79
CA ALA A 58 10.13 8.43 -6.42
C ALA A 58 10.15 8.21 -7.95
N TYR A 59 9.81 7.00 -8.41
CA TYR A 59 9.68 6.68 -9.82
C TYR A 59 8.61 7.55 -10.50
N VAL A 60 7.43 7.70 -9.91
CA VAL A 60 6.35 8.55 -10.44
C VAL A 60 6.80 10.01 -10.56
N ILE A 61 7.46 10.55 -9.53
CA ILE A 61 8.00 11.92 -9.56
C ILE A 61 9.06 12.05 -10.66
N TRP A 62 9.92 11.05 -10.80
CA TRP A 62 10.95 11.04 -11.84
C TRP A 62 10.37 10.94 -13.26
N GLU A 63 9.33 10.16 -13.47
CA GLU A 63 8.62 10.05 -14.75
C GLU A 63 7.97 11.39 -15.12
N GLU A 64 7.29 12.02 -14.17
CA GLU A 64 6.60 13.31 -14.35
C GLU A 64 7.55 14.53 -14.31
N ARG A 65 8.85 14.34 -14.11
CA ARG A 65 9.81 15.46 -13.89
C ARG A 65 9.78 16.53 -14.98
N ARG A 66 9.56 16.15 -16.24
CA ARG A 66 9.48 17.11 -17.37
C ARG A 66 8.23 17.98 -17.28
N ARG A 67 7.13 17.42 -16.82
CA ARG A 67 5.87 18.14 -16.57
C ARG A 67 6.00 19.04 -15.35
N LEU A 68 6.55 18.51 -14.27
CA LEU A 68 6.77 19.26 -13.02
C LEU A 68 7.70 20.47 -13.23
N ALA A 69 8.75 20.31 -14.03
CA ALA A 69 9.70 21.38 -14.36
C ALA A 69 9.08 22.54 -15.17
N ARG A 70 7.94 22.32 -15.83
CA ARG A 70 7.21 23.37 -16.58
C ARG A 70 6.25 24.17 -15.69
N LEU A 71 5.97 23.69 -14.49
CA LEU A 71 5.09 24.40 -13.56
C LEU A 71 5.82 25.62 -13.01
N ILE A 72 5.18 26.77 -13.09
CA ILE A 72 5.70 28.02 -12.53
C ILE A 72 5.48 27.98 -11.01
N PRO A 73 6.54 28.03 -10.20
CA PRO A 73 6.41 28.09 -8.75
C PRO A 73 5.62 29.34 -8.32
N ARG A 74 4.61 29.15 -7.48
CA ARG A 74 3.83 30.21 -6.85
C ARG A 74 3.81 29.99 -5.34
N PRO A 75 4.89 30.35 -4.61
CA PRO A 75 4.98 30.21 -3.16
C PRO A 75 3.72 30.71 -2.47
N ALA A 76 3.25 29.96 -1.46
CA ALA A 76 2.03 30.31 -0.74
C ALA A 76 2.27 30.20 0.77
N TRP A 77 2.00 31.30 1.50
CA TRP A 77 2.15 31.35 2.96
C TRP A 77 1.24 30.36 3.71
N SER A 78 0.17 29.89 3.09
CA SER A 78 -0.66 28.80 3.63
C SER A 78 0.13 27.51 3.84
N GLY A 79 1.24 27.30 3.10
CA GLY A 79 2.17 26.20 3.33
C GLY A 79 2.82 26.22 4.71
N LEU A 80 3.01 27.42 5.29
CA LEU A 80 3.53 27.55 6.65
C LEU A 80 2.55 26.98 7.70
N ALA A 81 1.25 27.23 7.52
CA ALA A 81 0.23 26.66 8.40
C ALA A 81 0.22 25.12 8.31
N VAL A 82 0.32 24.55 7.09
CA VAL A 82 0.42 23.10 6.90
C VAL A 82 1.69 22.54 7.54
N LEU A 83 2.81 23.24 7.39
CA LEU A 83 4.10 22.84 8.00
C LEU A 83 4.03 22.85 9.53
N ILE A 84 3.50 23.91 10.14
CA ILE A 84 3.32 24.01 11.60
C ILE A 84 2.39 22.89 12.09
N THR A 85 1.30 22.62 11.37
CA THR A 85 0.40 21.51 11.71
C THR A 85 1.13 20.17 11.68
N GLY A 86 1.94 19.92 10.64
CA GLY A 86 2.74 18.69 10.53
C GLY A 86 3.74 18.53 11.68
N LEU A 87 4.47 19.60 12.04
CA LEU A 87 5.40 19.60 13.17
C LEU A 87 4.67 19.44 14.52
N GLY A 88 3.50 20.08 14.67
CA GLY A 88 2.66 19.89 15.85
C GLY A 88 2.20 18.44 16.01
N LEU A 89 1.79 17.80 14.91
CA LEU A 89 1.44 16.37 14.91
C LEU A 89 2.63 15.46 15.20
N LEU A 90 3.85 15.83 14.77
CA LEU A 90 5.06 15.09 15.16
C LEU A 90 5.25 15.11 16.67
N ILE A 91 5.18 16.31 17.28
CA ILE A 91 5.35 16.48 18.72
C ILE A 91 4.25 15.73 19.49
N LEU A 92 2.99 15.90 19.09
CA LEU A 92 1.86 15.22 19.72
C LEU A 92 1.99 13.70 19.61
N GLY A 93 2.38 13.20 18.44
CA GLY A 93 2.57 11.76 18.22
C GLY A 93 3.72 11.19 19.04
N GLN A 94 4.81 11.94 19.21
CA GLN A 94 5.94 11.53 20.06
C GLN A 94 5.56 11.57 21.55
N MET A 95 4.87 12.61 22.00
CA MET A 95 4.41 12.72 23.38
C MET A 95 3.35 11.67 23.74
N GLY A 96 2.45 11.36 22.81
CA GLY A 96 1.41 10.34 22.96
C GLY A 96 1.87 8.90 22.68
N ALA A 97 3.15 8.70 22.35
CA ALA A 97 3.71 7.42 21.89
C ALA A 97 2.94 6.82 20.70
N GLU A 98 2.29 7.66 19.88
CA GLU A 98 1.46 7.24 18.75
C GLU A 98 2.27 7.29 17.44
N LEU A 99 2.74 6.11 17.05
CA LEU A 99 3.65 5.95 15.92
C LEU A 99 3.00 6.30 14.58
N PHE A 100 1.71 6.05 14.41
CA PHE A 100 1.00 6.35 13.17
C PHE A 100 0.93 7.86 12.91
N VAL A 101 0.58 8.63 13.94
CA VAL A 101 0.51 10.10 13.87
C VAL A 101 1.88 10.68 13.60
N SER A 102 2.92 10.25 14.34
CA SER A 102 4.31 10.71 14.13
C SER A 102 4.82 10.43 12.73
N ARG A 103 4.50 9.28 12.15
CA ARG A 103 4.94 8.88 10.80
C ARG A 103 4.16 9.62 9.72
N SER A 104 2.85 9.74 9.88
CA SER A 104 1.97 10.45 8.92
C SER A 104 2.27 11.94 8.90
N SER A 105 2.74 12.53 10.02
CA SER A 105 3.12 13.94 10.09
C SER A 105 4.25 14.29 9.12
N LEU A 106 5.15 13.35 8.79
CA LEU A 106 6.20 13.54 7.78
C LEU A 106 5.61 13.95 6.43
N LEU A 107 4.52 13.30 6.01
CA LEU A 107 3.88 13.58 4.72
C LEU A 107 3.24 14.98 4.72
N ILE A 108 2.68 15.39 5.87
CA ILE A 108 2.09 16.71 6.05
C ILE A 108 3.21 17.78 6.05
N VAL A 109 4.35 17.54 6.69
CA VAL A 109 5.52 18.43 6.65
C VAL A 109 6.04 18.56 5.23
N LEU A 110 6.18 17.46 4.47
CA LEU A 110 6.57 17.49 3.06
C LEU A 110 5.56 18.28 2.22
N ALA A 111 4.25 18.08 2.43
CA ALA A 111 3.20 18.87 1.79
C ALA A 111 3.35 20.36 2.10
N GLY A 112 3.54 20.73 3.37
CA GLY A 112 3.74 22.11 3.82
C GLY A 112 4.92 22.76 3.14
N ILE A 113 6.05 22.07 3.04
CA ILE A 113 7.26 22.55 2.35
C ILE A 113 7.00 22.76 0.86
N ILE A 114 6.35 21.80 0.19
CA ILE A 114 6.01 21.91 -1.23
C ILE A 114 5.11 23.13 -1.46
N VAL A 115 4.07 23.32 -0.65
CA VAL A 115 3.15 24.46 -0.78
C VAL A 115 3.85 25.78 -0.47
N LEU A 116 4.69 25.82 0.57
CA LEU A 116 5.40 27.02 1.00
C LEU A 116 6.37 27.54 -0.08
N PHE A 117 7.17 26.64 -0.66
CA PHE A 117 8.22 27.05 -1.61
C PHE A 117 7.79 27.02 -3.07
N TYR A 118 6.86 26.12 -3.45
CA TYR A 118 6.47 25.91 -4.84
C TYR A 118 4.98 26.17 -5.10
N GLY A 119 4.16 26.19 -4.05
CA GLY A 119 2.72 26.49 -4.11
C GLY A 119 1.81 25.31 -4.44
N TRP A 120 0.53 25.59 -4.40
CA TRP A 120 -0.54 24.60 -4.55
C TRP A 120 -0.55 23.89 -5.91
N ASN A 121 -0.07 24.53 -6.97
CA ASN A 121 -0.04 23.93 -8.30
C ASN A 121 0.93 22.72 -8.35
N LEU A 122 2.13 22.88 -7.79
CA LEU A 122 3.08 21.77 -7.69
C LEU A 122 2.58 20.71 -6.71
N PHE A 123 2.04 21.12 -5.57
CA PHE A 123 1.47 20.20 -4.59
C PHE A 123 0.40 19.28 -5.22
N ARG A 124 -0.55 19.85 -5.98
CA ARG A 124 -1.58 19.07 -6.68
C ARG A 124 -1.00 18.11 -7.71
N ALA A 125 0.09 18.49 -8.37
CA ALA A 125 0.75 17.64 -9.35
C ALA A 125 1.46 16.44 -8.70
N VAL A 126 2.00 16.59 -7.48
CA VAL A 126 2.67 15.52 -6.72
C VAL A 126 1.77 14.89 -5.65
N LEU A 127 0.49 15.26 -5.61
CA LEU A 127 -0.45 14.76 -4.59
C LEU A 127 -0.56 13.25 -4.59
N PHE A 128 -0.61 12.63 -5.78
CA PHE A 128 -0.72 11.17 -5.89
C PHE A 128 0.50 10.45 -5.28
N PRO A 129 1.75 10.71 -5.72
CA PRO A 129 2.90 10.05 -5.13
C PRO A 129 3.07 10.37 -3.64
N LEU A 130 2.71 11.58 -3.18
CA LEU A 130 2.76 11.95 -1.78
C LEU A 130 1.69 11.20 -0.95
N ALA A 131 0.45 11.11 -1.44
CA ALA A 131 -0.61 10.34 -0.79
C ALA A 131 -0.30 8.83 -0.79
N PHE A 132 0.32 8.32 -1.86
CA PHE A 132 0.72 6.92 -1.96
C PHE A 132 1.76 6.55 -0.89
N LEU A 133 2.63 7.48 -0.49
CA LEU A 133 3.57 7.28 0.63
C LEU A 133 2.84 6.94 1.96
N GLN A 134 1.56 7.30 2.13
CA GLN A 134 0.82 6.93 3.34
C GLN A 134 0.72 5.41 3.52
N LEU A 135 0.72 4.64 2.43
CA LEU A 135 0.68 3.17 2.50
C LEU A 135 1.95 2.55 3.11
N MET A 136 3.06 3.27 3.17
CA MET A 136 4.27 2.79 3.85
C MET A 136 4.16 2.87 5.38
N VAL A 137 3.21 3.66 5.90
CA VAL A 137 2.99 3.85 7.33
C VAL A 137 2.03 2.78 7.84
N PRO A 138 2.48 1.90 8.77
CA PRO A 138 1.61 0.90 9.36
C PRO A 138 0.41 1.53 10.06
N ILE A 139 -0.78 1.05 9.76
CA ILE A 139 -2.02 1.47 10.39
C ILE A 139 -2.04 0.98 11.85
N PRO A 140 -2.57 1.74 12.81
CA PRO A 140 -2.71 1.30 14.19
C PRO A 140 -3.42 -0.06 14.28
N VAL A 141 -2.89 -0.96 15.10
CA VAL A 141 -3.36 -2.35 15.22
C VAL A 141 -4.86 -2.43 15.55
N ILE A 142 -5.37 -1.47 16.33
CA ILE A 142 -6.80 -1.41 16.69
C ILE A 142 -7.67 -1.20 15.45
N ILE A 143 -7.35 -0.19 14.62
CA ILE A 143 -8.08 0.12 13.38
C ILE A 143 -7.91 -1.02 12.38
N PHE A 144 -6.70 -1.53 12.29
CA PHE A 144 -6.36 -2.63 11.41
C PHE A 144 -7.17 -3.89 11.73
N ASN A 145 -7.26 -4.27 13.00
CA ASN A 145 -8.04 -5.43 13.44
C ASN A 145 -9.53 -5.26 13.19
N GLN A 146 -10.07 -4.04 13.33
CA GLN A 146 -11.50 -3.77 13.04
C GLN A 146 -11.84 -4.04 11.56
N ILE A 147 -10.90 -3.80 10.64
CA ILE A 147 -11.10 -4.05 9.20
C ILE A 147 -10.78 -5.50 8.87
N ALA A 148 -9.73 -6.04 9.43
CA ALA A 148 -9.20 -7.35 9.09
C ALA A 148 -10.03 -8.50 9.68
N PHE A 149 -10.52 -8.36 10.91
CA PHE A 149 -11.26 -9.42 11.60
C PHE A 149 -12.54 -9.85 10.87
N PRO A 150 -13.41 -8.94 10.37
CA PRO A 150 -14.55 -9.35 9.55
C PRO A 150 -14.16 -10.10 8.28
N LEU A 151 -13.05 -9.70 7.63
CA LEU A 151 -12.55 -10.38 6.42
C LEU A 151 -12.00 -11.78 6.75
N GLN A 152 -11.35 -11.94 7.91
CA GLN A 152 -10.91 -13.24 8.42
C GLN A 152 -12.09 -14.15 8.74
N LEU A 153 -13.14 -13.63 9.40
CA LEU A 153 -14.36 -14.38 9.67
C LEU A 153 -15.05 -14.84 8.39
N LEU A 154 -15.11 -13.96 7.37
CA LEU A 154 -15.67 -14.32 6.06
C LEU A 154 -14.82 -15.42 5.40
N ALA A 155 -13.51 -15.29 5.38
CA ALA A 155 -12.62 -16.29 4.80
C ALA A 155 -12.72 -17.62 5.53
N SER A 156 -12.76 -17.62 6.88
CA SER A 156 -12.92 -18.84 7.67
C SER A 156 -14.26 -19.52 7.42
N LYS A 157 -15.35 -18.74 7.31
CA LYS A 157 -16.67 -19.27 7.00
C LYS A 157 -16.72 -19.96 5.63
N VAL A 158 -16.31 -19.23 4.59
CA VAL A 158 -16.31 -19.78 3.21
C VAL A 158 -15.43 -21.02 3.12
N SER A 159 -14.25 -21.02 3.76
CA SER A 159 -13.35 -22.17 3.74
C SER A 159 -13.91 -23.37 4.51
N ALA A 160 -14.56 -23.13 5.65
CA ALA A 160 -15.19 -24.18 6.44
C ALA A 160 -16.42 -24.80 5.74
N ASP A 161 -17.14 -24.02 4.92
CA ASP A 161 -18.27 -24.51 4.13
C ASP A 161 -17.80 -25.34 2.92
N ILE A 162 -16.60 -25.06 2.38
CA ILE A 162 -16.05 -25.73 1.19
C ILE A 162 -15.26 -27.01 1.54
N LEU A 163 -14.50 -27.04 2.63
CA LEU A 163 -13.65 -28.18 3.02
C LEU A 163 -14.39 -29.50 3.15
N PRO A 164 -15.64 -29.56 3.72
CA PRO A 164 -16.40 -30.80 3.80
C PRO A 164 -16.78 -31.39 2.43
N ILE A 165 -16.91 -30.56 1.38
CA ILE A 165 -17.18 -31.02 0.00
C ILE A 165 -16.04 -31.93 -0.49
N PHE A 166 -14.82 -31.67 -0.01
CA PHE A 166 -13.63 -32.48 -0.30
C PHE A 166 -13.40 -33.60 0.74
N GLY A 167 -14.37 -33.90 1.61
CA GLY A 167 -14.24 -34.97 2.60
C GLY A 167 -13.43 -34.63 3.83
N VAL A 168 -13.12 -33.35 4.08
CA VAL A 168 -12.39 -32.92 5.26
C VAL A 168 -13.38 -32.48 6.34
N PRO A 169 -13.51 -33.21 7.47
CA PRO A 169 -14.39 -32.78 8.56
C PRO A 169 -13.81 -31.53 9.23
N VAL A 170 -14.68 -30.54 9.45
CA VAL A 170 -14.30 -29.22 9.94
C VAL A 170 -15.23 -28.77 11.05
N LEU A 171 -14.67 -28.28 12.16
CA LEU A 171 -15.37 -27.52 13.18
C LEU A 171 -14.84 -26.09 13.19
N ARG A 172 -15.70 -25.10 12.85
CA ARG A 172 -15.32 -23.68 12.85
C ARG A 172 -15.73 -23.00 14.15
N GLU A 173 -14.79 -22.37 14.80
CA GLU A 173 -14.98 -21.53 15.98
C GLU A 173 -14.44 -20.12 15.71
N GLY A 174 -15.32 -19.22 15.27
CA GLY A 174 -14.91 -17.85 14.90
C GLY A 174 -13.97 -17.84 13.69
N ASN A 175 -12.72 -17.41 13.87
CA ASN A 175 -11.67 -17.39 12.87
C ASN A 175 -10.70 -18.59 12.97
N VAL A 176 -11.02 -19.57 13.79
CA VAL A 176 -10.27 -20.84 13.93
C VAL A 176 -11.05 -21.95 13.23
N ILE A 177 -10.33 -22.74 12.46
CA ILE A 177 -10.83 -23.94 11.76
C ILE A 177 -10.14 -25.14 12.36
N ASN A 178 -10.90 -25.94 13.13
CA ASN A 178 -10.42 -27.15 13.74
C ASN A 178 -10.57 -28.32 12.74
N LEU A 179 -9.44 -28.88 12.33
CA LEU A 179 -9.33 -30.11 11.54
C LEU A 179 -9.02 -31.29 12.48
N PRO A 180 -9.22 -32.54 12.06
CA PRO A 180 -8.92 -33.69 12.92
C PRO A 180 -7.48 -33.78 13.41
N SER A 181 -6.53 -33.29 12.62
CA SER A 181 -5.09 -33.36 12.89
C SER A 181 -4.50 -32.09 13.48
N MET A 182 -5.13 -30.91 13.26
CA MET A 182 -4.63 -29.64 13.77
C MET A 182 -5.69 -28.53 13.70
N SER A 183 -5.45 -27.45 14.47
CA SER A 183 -6.26 -26.23 14.41
C SER A 183 -5.57 -25.19 13.52
N LEU A 184 -6.29 -24.69 12.52
CA LEU A 184 -5.84 -23.62 11.63
C LEU A 184 -6.39 -22.27 12.13
N GLN A 185 -5.55 -21.44 12.69
CA GLN A 185 -5.92 -20.09 13.06
C GLN A 185 -5.75 -19.16 11.83
N VAL A 186 -6.87 -18.65 11.29
CA VAL A 186 -6.89 -17.89 10.03
C VAL A 186 -6.03 -16.61 10.11
N ALA A 187 -5.88 -16.03 11.32
CA ALA A 187 -5.02 -14.86 11.53
C ALA A 187 -3.53 -15.18 11.40
N GLU A 188 -3.07 -16.30 11.97
CA GLU A 188 -1.65 -16.69 12.03
C GLU A 188 -1.23 -17.50 10.80
N ALA A 189 -2.01 -18.53 10.46
CA ALA A 189 -1.69 -19.42 9.35
C ALA A 189 -1.72 -18.74 7.99
N CYS A 190 -2.50 -17.66 7.85
CA CYS A 190 -2.80 -17.13 6.53
C CYS A 190 -2.30 -15.71 6.28
N SER A 191 -1.47 -15.09 7.16
CA SER A 191 -0.93 -13.71 6.95
C SER A 191 -1.72 -12.87 5.89
N GLY A 192 -3.07 -13.07 5.85
CA GLY A 192 -3.96 -12.48 4.84
C GLY A 192 -3.85 -10.96 4.78
N LEU A 193 -3.37 -10.39 5.86
CA LEU A 193 -3.12 -8.96 5.99
C LEU A 193 -1.91 -8.49 5.18
N ARG A 194 -0.82 -9.26 5.16
CA ARG A 194 0.34 -8.96 4.30
C ARG A 194 -0.07 -8.99 2.83
N SER A 195 -0.75 -10.05 2.42
CA SER A 195 -1.18 -10.20 1.03
C SER A 195 -2.25 -9.17 0.65
N LEU A 196 -3.16 -8.82 1.56
CA LEU A 196 -4.16 -7.77 1.34
C LEU A 196 -3.49 -6.42 1.09
N MET A 197 -2.63 -5.95 2.01
CA MET A 197 -1.98 -4.64 1.90
C MET A 197 -1.02 -4.59 0.70
N ALA A 198 -0.27 -5.66 0.46
CA ALA A 198 0.60 -5.77 -0.70
C ALA A 198 -0.20 -5.76 -2.01
N LEU A 199 -1.35 -6.47 -2.08
CA LEU A 199 -2.19 -6.50 -3.28
C LEU A 199 -2.88 -5.14 -3.50
N VAL A 200 -3.33 -4.46 -2.44
CA VAL A 200 -3.87 -3.09 -2.53
C VAL A 200 -2.81 -2.14 -3.08
N ALA A 201 -1.60 -2.12 -2.51
CA ALA A 201 -0.52 -1.29 -2.99
C ALA A 201 -0.18 -1.60 -4.46
N LEU A 202 -0.06 -2.88 -4.80
CA LEU A 202 0.25 -3.32 -6.16
C LEU A 202 -0.88 -3.00 -7.15
N SER A 203 -2.16 -3.08 -6.74
CA SER A 203 -3.30 -2.72 -7.59
C SER A 203 -3.32 -1.23 -7.92
N ILE A 204 -2.91 -0.37 -6.98
CA ILE A 204 -2.77 1.07 -7.20
C ILE A 204 -1.61 1.34 -8.16
N ILE A 205 -0.46 0.69 -7.97
CA ILE A 205 0.69 0.75 -8.88
C ILE A 205 0.28 0.30 -10.29
N TYR A 206 -0.33 -0.88 -10.39
CA TYR A 206 -0.81 -1.48 -11.62
C TYR A 206 -1.79 -0.55 -12.35
N GLY A 207 -2.79 -0.05 -11.63
CA GLY A 207 -3.78 0.89 -12.17
C GLY A 207 -3.14 2.21 -12.64
N TYR A 208 -2.15 2.73 -11.92
CA TYR A 208 -1.44 3.94 -12.32
C TYR A 208 -0.66 3.74 -13.63
N LEU A 209 0.04 2.62 -13.77
CA LEU A 209 0.90 2.35 -14.92
C LEU A 209 0.12 1.98 -16.19
N LEU A 210 -0.94 1.19 -16.06
CA LEU A 210 -1.62 0.57 -17.20
C LEU A 210 -2.96 1.23 -17.58
N GLU A 211 -3.59 1.95 -16.65
CA GLU A 211 -4.90 2.55 -16.90
C GLU A 211 -4.82 4.07 -16.88
N ARG A 212 -5.43 4.71 -17.87
CA ARG A 212 -5.50 6.18 -17.95
C ARG A 212 -6.71 6.77 -17.24
N ARG A 213 -7.76 5.98 -17.05
CA ARG A 213 -9.04 6.42 -16.50
C ARG A 213 -9.04 6.30 -14.98
N ILE A 214 -9.32 7.39 -14.28
CA ILE A 214 -9.31 7.44 -12.82
C ILE A 214 -10.33 6.45 -12.23
N TRP A 215 -11.54 6.36 -12.78
CA TRP A 215 -12.56 5.43 -12.29
C TRP A 215 -12.11 3.96 -12.37
N ALA A 216 -11.42 3.57 -13.47
CA ALA A 216 -10.93 2.21 -13.63
C ALA A 216 -9.78 1.90 -12.64
N ARG A 217 -8.92 2.89 -12.36
CA ARG A 217 -7.93 2.79 -11.27
C ARG A 217 -8.59 2.54 -9.92
N CYS A 218 -9.68 3.29 -9.62
CA CYS A 218 -10.44 3.10 -8.39
C CYS A 218 -11.09 1.70 -8.34
N VAL A 219 -11.67 1.24 -9.44
CA VAL A 219 -12.27 -0.11 -9.50
C VAL A 219 -11.22 -1.19 -9.26
N LEU A 220 -10.03 -1.07 -9.87
CA LEU A 220 -8.93 -2.03 -9.64
C LEU A 220 -8.48 -2.02 -8.18
N ALA A 221 -8.33 -0.84 -7.56
CA ALA A 221 -7.97 -0.73 -6.16
C ALA A 221 -9.03 -1.34 -5.24
N ILE A 222 -10.31 -1.12 -5.50
CA ILE A 222 -11.42 -1.70 -4.72
C ILE A 222 -11.52 -3.22 -4.95
N ALA A 223 -11.36 -3.69 -6.20
CA ALA A 223 -11.42 -5.11 -6.54
C ALA A 223 -10.29 -5.92 -5.89
N SER A 224 -9.15 -5.28 -5.55
CA SER A 224 -8.05 -5.96 -4.86
C SER A 224 -8.48 -6.55 -3.50
N VAL A 225 -9.44 -5.94 -2.80
CA VAL A 225 -9.91 -6.42 -1.50
C VAL A 225 -10.65 -7.76 -1.62
N PRO A 226 -11.73 -7.90 -2.42
CA PRO A 226 -12.38 -9.20 -2.57
C PRO A 226 -11.47 -10.25 -3.23
N ILE A 227 -10.57 -9.85 -4.12
CA ILE A 227 -9.57 -10.77 -4.70
C ILE A 227 -8.64 -11.30 -3.60
N ALA A 228 -8.15 -10.44 -2.70
CA ALA A 228 -7.29 -10.87 -1.59
C ALA A 228 -8.03 -11.84 -0.66
N VAL A 229 -9.31 -11.58 -0.36
CA VAL A 229 -10.15 -12.48 0.46
C VAL A 229 -10.33 -13.83 -0.24
N ALA A 230 -10.67 -13.84 -1.53
CA ALA A 230 -10.83 -15.06 -2.31
C ALA A 230 -9.51 -15.86 -2.38
N ALA A 231 -8.40 -15.19 -2.64
CA ALA A 231 -7.07 -15.80 -2.64
C ALA A 231 -6.73 -16.41 -1.27
N ASN A 232 -7.10 -15.72 -0.18
CA ASN A 232 -6.92 -16.24 1.17
C ASN A 232 -7.81 -17.47 1.45
N CYS A 233 -9.06 -17.50 0.99
CA CYS A 233 -9.92 -18.69 1.07
C CYS A 233 -9.28 -19.89 0.35
N VAL A 234 -8.77 -19.69 -0.88
CA VAL A 234 -8.06 -20.75 -1.63
C VAL A 234 -6.84 -21.25 -0.84
N ARG A 235 -6.12 -20.35 -0.19
CA ARG A 235 -4.98 -20.72 0.65
C ARG A 235 -5.39 -21.56 1.86
N ILE A 236 -6.43 -21.18 2.58
CA ILE A 236 -6.95 -21.93 3.74
C ILE A 236 -7.41 -23.32 3.31
N ILE A 237 -8.20 -23.40 2.24
CA ILE A 237 -8.70 -24.66 1.68
C ILE A 237 -7.53 -25.54 1.27
N GLY A 238 -6.58 -25.00 0.51
CA GLY A 238 -5.39 -25.74 0.06
C GLY A 238 -4.54 -26.24 1.22
N THR A 239 -4.35 -25.43 2.27
CA THR A 239 -3.65 -25.85 3.49
C THR A 239 -4.42 -26.97 4.22
N GLY A 240 -5.75 -26.83 4.35
CA GLY A 240 -6.60 -27.85 4.98
C GLY A 240 -6.56 -29.19 4.24
N LEU A 241 -6.59 -29.17 2.90
CA LEU A 241 -6.45 -30.36 2.06
C LEU A 241 -5.06 -31.00 2.19
N LEU A 242 -4.02 -30.18 2.20
CA LEU A 242 -2.64 -30.66 2.36
C LEU A 242 -2.42 -31.38 3.70
N VAL A 243 -2.96 -30.79 4.77
CA VAL A 243 -2.90 -31.36 6.13
C VAL A 243 -3.66 -32.68 6.22
N GLN A 244 -4.82 -32.77 5.61
CA GLN A 244 -5.67 -33.95 5.67
C GLN A 244 -5.12 -35.13 4.86
N TYR A 245 -4.62 -34.87 3.63
CA TYR A 245 -4.32 -35.93 2.67
C TYR A 245 -2.83 -36.20 2.48
N TRP A 246 -1.94 -35.37 3.03
CA TRP A 246 -0.51 -35.56 2.83
C TRP A 246 0.23 -35.73 4.16
N ASN A 247 0.75 -34.68 4.75
CA ASN A 247 1.48 -34.76 6.01
C ASN A 247 1.39 -33.41 6.73
N PRO A 248 0.92 -33.38 7.99
CA PRO A 248 0.84 -32.14 8.79
C PRO A 248 2.17 -31.39 8.91
N ASP A 249 3.30 -32.11 9.08
CA ASP A 249 4.63 -31.51 9.24
C ASP A 249 5.11 -30.77 7.99
N LYS A 250 4.61 -31.15 6.81
CA LYS A 250 4.90 -30.46 5.54
C LYS A 250 4.05 -29.22 5.33
N ALA A 251 2.91 -29.09 6.01
CA ALA A 251 2.07 -27.91 5.97
C ALA A 251 2.72 -26.71 6.68
N GLU A 252 3.61 -26.97 7.65
CA GLU A 252 4.46 -26.00 8.31
C GLU A 252 5.81 -25.91 7.59
N GLY A 253 6.35 -24.72 7.36
CA GLY A 253 7.68 -24.53 6.78
C GLY A 253 7.67 -24.13 5.29
N TYR A 254 8.49 -24.80 4.46
CA TYR A 254 8.76 -24.41 3.07
C TYR A 254 7.51 -24.37 2.18
N PHE A 255 6.60 -25.33 2.36
CA PHE A 255 5.32 -25.34 1.62
C PHE A 255 4.45 -24.14 1.98
N HIS A 256 4.40 -23.76 3.25
CA HIS A 256 3.64 -22.58 3.68
C HIS A 256 4.14 -21.29 3.01
N ALA A 257 5.45 -21.10 2.93
CA ALA A 257 6.06 -19.95 2.27
C ALA A 257 5.82 -19.96 0.73
N SER A 258 6.07 -21.11 0.09
CA SER A 258 5.92 -21.27 -1.37
C SER A 258 4.47 -21.13 -1.82
N TRP A 259 3.54 -21.70 -1.05
CA TRP A 259 2.10 -21.61 -1.30
C TRP A 259 1.59 -20.16 -1.28
N GLY A 260 2.12 -19.35 -0.34
CA GLY A 260 1.82 -17.91 -0.29
C GLY A 260 2.20 -17.16 -1.58
N TRP A 261 3.35 -17.49 -2.18
CA TRP A 261 3.79 -16.91 -3.44
C TRP A 261 2.90 -17.30 -4.62
N ILE A 262 2.55 -18.59 -4.74
CA ILE A 262 1.68 -19.09 -5.80
C ILE A 262 0.32 -18.37 -5.76
N ILE A 263 -0.28 -18.27 -4.58
CA ILE A 263 -1.58 -17.63 -4.40
C ILE A 263 -1.50 -16.12 -4.67
N PHE A 264 -0.39 -15.48 -4.32
CA PHE A 264 -0.18 -14.08 -4.66
C PHE A 264 -0.11 -13.84 -6.17
N VAL A 265 0.56 -14.73 -6.92
CA VAL A 265 0.60 -14.69 -8.38
C VAL A 265 -0.79 -14.92 -8.98
N VAL A 266 -1.58 -15.86 -8.43
CA VAL A 266 -2.97 -16.09 -8.83
C VAL A 266 -3.81 -14.84 -8.59
N ALA A 267 -3.69 -14.20 -7.42
CA ALA A 267 -4.40 -12.95 -7.11
C ALA A 267 -4.03 -11.82 -8.10
N LEU A 268 -2.76 -11.73 -8.50
CA LEU A 268 -2.32 -10.80 -9.53
C LEU A 268 -2.93 -11.12 -10.90
N GLY A 269 -3.02 -12.40 -11.25
CA GLY A 269 -3.71 -12.86 -12.46
C GLY A 269 -5.21 -12.49 -12.46
N MET A 270 -5.89 -12.65 -11.30
CA MET A 270 -7.28 -12.23 -11.13
C MET A 270 -7.44 -10.70 -11.29
N LEU A 271 -6.51 -9.91 -10.76
CA LEU A 271 -6.50 -8.47 -10.96
C LEU A 271 -6.33 -8.11 -12.45
N GLY A 272 -5.46 -8.81 -13.16
CA GLY A 272 -5.29 -8.69 -14.61
C GLY A 272 -6.57 -9.05 -15.38
N ALA A 273 -7.28 -10.11 -14.96
CA ALA A 273 -8.57 -10.48 -15.54
C ALA A 273 -9.64 -9.40 -15.34
N VAL A 274 -9.72 -8.80 -14.15
CA VAL A 274 -10.61 -7.65 -13.89
C VAL A 274 -10.27 -6.48 -14.82
N HIS A 275 -8.98 -6.16 -14.99
CA HIS A 275 -8.56 -5.10 -15.91
C HIS A 275 -8.95 -5.41 -17.36
N TRP A 276 -8.76 -6.65 -17.81
CA TRP A 276 -9.15 -7.08 -19.14
C TRP A 276 -10.67 -6.97 -19.37
N LEU A 277 -11.50 -7.37 -18.41
CA LEU A 277 -12.95 -7.22 -18.44
C LEU A 277 -13.38 -5.75 -18.50
N LEU A 278 -12.70 -4.87 -17.75
CA LEU A 278 -12.92 -3.42 -17.84
C LEU A 278 -12.58 -2.87 -19.23
N GLY A 279 -11.54 -3.41 -19.87
CA GLY A 279 -11.16 -3.09 -21.25
C GLY A 279 -12.24 -3.47 -22.26
N LEU A 280 -12.80 -4.69 -22.14
CA LEU A 280 -13.87 -5.19 -23.00
C LEU A 280 -15.16 -4.36 -22.88
N SER A 281 -15.59 -4.08 -21.65
CA SER A 281 -16.81 -3.30 -21.38
C SER A 281 -16.79 -1.89 -21.98
N VAL A 282 -15.61 -1.38 -22.24
CA VAL A 282 -15.41 -0.04 -22.84
C VAL A 282 -15.32 -0.11 -24.36
N HIS A 283 -14.78 -1.19 -24.92
CA HIS A 283 -14.71 -1.36 -26.36
C HIS A 283 -16.10 -1.55 -26.97
N ASP A 284 -16.99 -2.20 -26.24
CA ASP A 284 -18.38 -2.44 -26.67
C ASP A 284 -19.22 -1.15 -26.67
N ARG A 285 -19.03 -0.25 -25.70
CA ARG A 285 -19.72 1.06 -25.67
C ARG A 285 -19.32 2.02 -26.80
N ARG A 286 -18.22 1.77 -27.51
CA ARG A 286 -17.83 2.56 -28.70
C ARG A 286 -18.41 2.00 -30.00
N ARG A 287 -19.05 0.84 -29.97
CA ARG A 287 -19.65 0.17 -31.14
C ARG A 287 -21.17 0.33 -31.24
N THR A 288 -21.83 0.90 -30.23
CA THR A 288 -23.23 1.29 -30.34
C THR A 288 -23.30 2.70 -30.91
N PRO A 289 -23.89 2.90 -32.12
CA PRO A 289 -24.02 4.19 -32.80
C PRO A 289 -24.92 5.15 -32.03
#